data_64eb08bc975e0804b80345c112757b6b
#
_entry.id   64eb08bc975e0804b80345c112757b6b
#
_cell.length_a   1.000
_cell.length_b   1.000
_cell.length_c   1.000
_cell.angle_alpha   90.00
_cell.angle_beta   90.00
_cell.angle_gamma   90.00
#
_symmetry.space_group_name_H-M   'P 1'
#
loop_
_entity.id
_entity.type
_entity.pdbx_description
1 polymer ?
#
loop_
_entity_poly.entity_id
_entity_poly.type
_entity_poly.pdbx_seq_one_letter_code
_entity_poly.pdbx_strand_id
1 'polypeptide(L)'
;SQEDFAQQAQFDQLGEQEKFVMAYAIAEQDRTAAEGEWFLNTAATSREDNEFAESIVDELSKSYCIDQDRLYSIGYSLGAMFTYEIACQLNHRFAATASFAGTMPISPESCDLTAGIGIMHIHGKLDYIIYYYQDWDWKEGEHEGVGTMSEVPALIDYWADKSACQATVSENTLTEEHIVHSECK
;
A
#
# COMPACT_ATOMS: atom_id res chain seq x y z
N SER A 1 -13.12 -10.11 -7.93
CA SER A 1 -13.39 -8.84 -8.65
C SER A 1 -13.42 -7.68 -7.67
N GLN A 2 -13.39 -6.45 -8.17
CA GLN A 2 -13.45 -5.23 -7.35
C GLN A 2 -14.78 -5.07 -6.65
N GLU A 3 -15.89 -5.44 -7.32
CA GLU A 3 -17.21 -5.45 -6.72
C GLU A 3 -17.25 -6.38 -5.51
N ASP A 4 -16.58 -7.53 -5.60
CA ASP A 4 -16.46 -8.47 -4.49
C ASP A 4 -15.66 -7.87 -3.33
N PHE A 5 -14.56 -7.16 -3.62
CA PHE A 5 -13.77 -6.50 -2.58
C PHE A 5 -14.56 -5.39 -1.88
N ALA A 6 -15.23 -4.53 -2.64
CA ALA A 6 -16.07 -3.46 -2.10
C ALA A 6 -17.20 -4.01 -1.21
N GLN A 7 -17.87 -5.09 -1.66
CA GLN A 7 -18.94 -5.73 -0.90
C GLN A 7 -18.44 -6.45 0.37
N GLN A 8 -17.29 -7.11 0.30
CA GLN A 8 -16.71 -7.85 1.44
C GLN A 8 -16.11 -6.93 2.49
N ALA A 9 -15.47 -5.86 2.07
CA ALA A 9 -14.79 -4.93 2.97
C ALA A 9 -15.76 -4.03 3.78
N GLN A 10 -17.00 -3.85 3.32
CA GLN A 10 -18.04 -3.05 3.98
C GLN A 10 -17.62 -1.61 4.35
N PHE A 11 -16.64 -1.04 3.62
CA PHE A 11 -16.15 0.31 3.89
C PHE A 11 -17.20 1.40 3.66
N ASP A 12 -18.21 1.16 2.81
CA ASP A 12 -19.29 2.12 2.57
C ASP A 12 -20.10 2.37 3.85
N GLN A 13 -20.43 1.29 4.58
CA GLN A 13 -21.14 1.42 5.86
C GLN A 13 -20.28 2.13 6.91
N LEU A 14 -19.00 1.82 6.97
CA LEU A 14 -18.06 2.48 7.87
C LEU A 14 -17.90 3.96 7.49
N GLY A 15 -17.82 4.28 6.20
CA GLY A 15 -17.76 5.65 5.67
C GLY A 15 -18.97 6.49 6.07
N GLU A 16 -20.17 5.91 6.06
CA GLU A 16 -21.37 6.58 6.55
C GLU A 16 -21.32 6.88 8.05
N GLN A 17 -20.79 5.95 8.83
CA GLN A 17 -20.67 6.10 10.30
C GLN A 17 -19.58 7.10 10.68
N GLU A 18 -18.41 6.96 10.12
CA GLU A 18 -17.20 7.72 10.48
C GLU A 18 -17.00 8.99 9.61
N LYS A 19 -17.92 9.23 8.65
CA LYS A 19 -17.94 10.43 7.80
C LYS A 19 -16.69 10.61 6.93
N PHE A 20 -16.29 9.54 6.23
CA PHE A 20 -15.28 9.63 5.17
C PHE A 20 -15.84 9.22 3.80
N VAL A 21 -15.17 9.66 2.75
CA VAL A 21 -15.45 9.25 1.37
C VAL A 21 -14.55 8.08 1.01
N MET A 22 -15.12 6.98 0.53
CA MET A 22 -14.39 5.84 0.00
C MET A 22 -14.41 5.85 -1.53
N ALA A 23 -13.24 5.77 -2.15
CA ALA A 23 -13.08 5.60 -3.58
C ALA A 23 -12.44 4.24 -3.89
N TYR A 24 -13.11 3.44 -4.71
CA TYR A 24 -12.59 2.14 -5.17
C TYR A 24 -11.94 2.31 -6.54
N ALA A 25 -10.64 2.49 -6.53
CA ALA A 25 -9.86 2.64 -7.75
C ALA A 25 -9.76 1.31 -8.51
N ILE A 26 -9.87 1.38 -9.83
CA ILE A 26 -9.83 0.23 -10.74
C ILE A 26 -8.58 0.35 -11.60
N ALA A 27 -7.69 -0.66 -11.51
CA ALA A 27 -6.52 -0.75 -12.38
C ALA A 27 -6.95 -0.92 -13.86
N GLU A 28 -6.12 -0.46 -14.78
CA GLU A 28 -6.42 -0.54 -16.21
C GLU A 28 -6.48 -2.00 -16.69
N GLN A 29 -7.59 -2.35 -17.36
CA GLN A 29 -7.87 -3.73 -17.77
C GLN A 29 -7.16 -4.15 -19.08
N ASP A 30 -6.71 -3.21 -19.88
CA ASP A 30 -6.07 -3.47 -21.18
C ASP A 30 -4.59 -3.86 -21.06
N ARG A 31 -4.07 -3.93 -19.82
CA ARG A 31 -2.71 -4.39 -19.55
C ARG A 31 -2.63 -5.92 -19.65
N THR A 32 -1.81 -6.57 -18.92
CA THR A 32 -1.49 -8.00 -19.10
C THR A 32 -2.48 -8.97 -18.48
N ALA A 33 -3.30 -8.51 -17.54
CA ALA A 33 -4.27 -9.33 -16.82
C ALA A 33 -5.72 -8.96 -17.17
N ALA A 34 -6.59 -9.96 -17.25
CA ALA A 34 -8.02 -9.77 -17.52
C ALA A 34 -8.75 -8.96 -16.42
N GLU A 35 -8.17 -8.89 -15.23
CA GLU A 35 -8.71 -8.18 -14.06
C GLU A 35 -8.10 -6.78 -13.88
N GLY A 36 -7.15 -6.40 -14.74
CA GLY A 36 -6.37 -5.18 -14.61
C GLY A 36 -5.15 -5.34 -13.69
N GLU A 37 -4.12 -4.59 -13.97
CA GLU A 37 -2.88 -4.57 -13.20
C GLU A 37 -2.44 -3.15 -12.89
N TRP A 38 -1.90 -2.94 -11.69
CA TRP A 38 -1.23 -1.71 -11.32
C TRP A 38 0.20 -1.70 -11.84
N PHE A 39 0.70 -0.54 -12.26
CA PHE A 39 2.13 -0.35 -12.45
C PHE A 39 2.84 -0.43 -11.11
N LEU A 40 3.84 -1.29 -11.05
CA LEU A 40 4.71 -1.46 -9.89
C LEU A 40 6.13 -1.00 -10.24
N ASN A 41 6.88 -0.60 -9.20
CA ASN A 41 8.19 0.04 -9.35
C ASN A 41 8.12 1.29 -10.26
N THR A 42 7.16 2.16 -9.95
CA THR A 42 6.79 3.32 -10.78
C THR A 42 7.91 4.34 -10.95
N ALA A 43 8.90 4.34 -10.07
CA ALA A 43 10.12 5.15 -10.25
C ALA A 43 10.93 4.74 -11.49
N ALA A 44 10.84 3.46 -11.89
CA ALA A 44 11.57 2.90 -13.04
C ALA A 44 10.67 2.57 -14.23
N THR A 45 9.36 2.44 -14.03
CA THR A 45 8.39 2.04 -15.07
C THR A 45 7.53 3.22 -15.53
N SER A 46 6.30 3.32 -15.07
CA SER A 46 5.35 4.37 -15.45
C SER A 46 4.67 4.97 -14.21
N ARG A 47 4.45 6.27 -14.24
CA ARG A 47 3.74 7.00 -13.19
C ARG A 47 2.23 7.14 -13.44
N GLU A 48 1.70 6.53 -14.50
CA GLU A 48 0.29 6.69 -14.87
C GLU A 48 -0.69 6.36 -13.74
N ASP A 49 -0.44 5.29 -12.98
CA ASP A 49 -1.29 4.92 -11.85
C ASP A 49 -1.13 5.85 -10.64
N ASN A 50 0.06 6.42 -10.43
CA ASN A 50 0.25 7.46 -9.42
C ASN A 50 -0.52 8.72 -9.81
N GLU A 51 -0.44 9.16 -11.06
CA GLU A 51 -1.19 10.30 -11.59
C GLU A 51 -2.69 10.05 -11.56
N PHE A 52 -3.11 8.81 -11.81
CA PHE A 52 -4.50 8.39 -11.65
C PHE A 52 -4.97 8.51 -10.19
N ALA A 53 -4.17 8.03 -9.23
CA ALA A 53 -4.50 8.16 -7.81
C ALA A 53 -4.63 9.64 -7.38
N GLU A 54 -3.73 10.51 -7.84
CA GLU A 54 -3.83 11.96 -7.60
C GLU A 54 -5.09 12.55 -8.25
N SER A 55 -5.41 12.14 -9.48
CA SER A 55 -6.59 12.64 -10.20
C SER A 55 -7.91 12.27 -9.52
N ILE A 56 -7.99 11.09 -8.88
CA ILE A 56 -9.15 10.70 -8.07
C ILE A 56 -9.36 11.70 -6.92
N VAL A 57 -8.28 12.02 -6.18
CA VAL A 57 -8.34 12.98 -5.08
C VAL A 57 -8.79 14.36 -5.57
N ASP A 58 -8.21 14.82 -6.67
CA ASP A 58 -8.50 16.13 -7.25
C ASP A 58 -9.95 16.21 -7.75
N GLU A 59 -10.47 15.15 -8.36
CA GLU A 59 -11.86 15.12 -8.84
C GLU A 59 -12.86 15.08 -7.68
N LEU A 60 -12.61 14.25 -6.67
CA LEU A 60 -13.47 14.18 -5.48
C LEU A 60 -13.46 15.52 -4.71
N SER A 61 -12.33 16.21 -4.67
CA SER A 61 -12.21 17.50 -4.00
C SER A 61 -13.02 18.62 -4.66
N LYS A 62 -13.45 18.46 -5.91
CA LYS A 62 -14.37 19.41 -6.58
C LYS A 62 -15.80 19.30 -6.05
N SER A 63 -16.21 18.12 -5.59
CA SER A 63 -17.58 17.82 -5.18
C SER A 63 -17.75 17.66 -3.68
N TYR A 64 -16.68 17.35 -2.97
CA TYR A 64 -16.68 17.08 -1.52
C TYR A 64 -15.64 17.95 -0.81
N CYS A 65 -15.93 18.30 0.45
CA CYS A 65 -14.97 18.96 1.33
C CYS A 65 -13.94 17.96 1.85
N ILE A 66 -13.00 17.56 1.01
CA ILE A 66 -11.94 16.61 1.37
C ILE A 66 -10.86 17.31 2.18
N ASP A 67 -10.54 16.76 3.34
CA ASP A 67 -9.40 17.15 4.15
C ASP A 67 -8.11 16.60 3.53
N GLN A 68 -7.28 17.46 2.97
CA GLN A 68 -6.07 17.09 2.24
C GLN A 68 -4.98 16.51 3.15
N ASP A 69 -5.06 16.72 4.46
CA ASP A 69 -4.13 16.16 5.45
C ASP A 69 -4.58 14.76 5.96
N ARG A 70 -5.74 14.28 5.51
CA ARG A 70 -6.33 12.99 5.91
C ARG A 70 -6.70 12.12 4.72
N LEU A 71 -5.77 11.96 3.79
CA LEU A 71 -5.88 11.05 2.67
C LEU A 71 -5.19 9.72 3.02
N TYR A 72 -5.88 8.63 2.78
CA TYR A 72 -5.40 7.29 3.12
C TYR A 72 -5.55 6.37 1.92
N SER A 73 -4.62 5.43 1.77
CA SER A 73 -4.69 4.37 0.76
C SER A 73 -4.75 3.01 1.44
N ILE A 74 -5.56 2.11 0.91
CA ILE A 74 -5.69 0.73 1.39
C ILE A 74 -5.74 -0.21 0.20
N GLY A 75 -5.04 -1.32 0.27
CA GLY A 75 -5.00 -2.31 -0.79
C GLY A 75 -4.85 -3.74 -0.32
N TYR A 76 -5.24 -4.67 -1.19
CA TYR A 76 -5.11 -6.11 -1.00
C TYR A 76 -4.32 -6.72 -2.16
N SER A 77 -3.38 -7.66 -1.87
CA SER A 77 -2.57 -8.35 -2.86
C SER A 77 -1.82 -7.36 -3.77
N LEU A 78 -2.02 -7.34 -5.07
CA LEU A 78 -1.47 -6.34 -6.01
C LEU A 78 -1.80 -4.90 -5.63
N GLY A 79 -3.02 -4.64 -5.19
CA GLY A 79 -3.42 -3.32 -4.68
C GLY A 79 -2.65 -2.94 -3.41
N ALA A 80 -2.28 -3.92 -2.57
CA ALA A 80 -1.44 -3.71 -1.40
C ALA A 80 0.00 -3.36 -1.78
N MET A 81 0.53 -3.93 -2.86
CA MET A 81 1.82 -3.54 -3.44
C MET A 81 1.78 -2.10 -3.94
N PHE A 82 0.69 -1.72 -4.61
CA PHE A 82 0.52 -0.34 -5.08
C PHE A 82 0.39 0.66 -3.93
N THR A 83 -0.09 0.28 -2.73
CA THR A 83 -0.06 1.18 -1.57
C THR A 83 1.36 1.56 -1.14
N TYR A 84 2.36 0.69 -1.36
CA TYR A 84 3.77 1.04 -1.14
C TYR A 84 4.31 1.99 -2.21
N GLU A 85 3.83 1.89 -3.46
CA GLU A 85 4.12 2.90 -4.48
C GLU A 85 3.59 4.27 -4.06
N ILE A 86 2.36 4.34 -3.56
CA ILE A 86 1.77 5.57 -3.00
C ILE A 86 2.61 6.08 -1.82
N ALA A 87 3.01 5.19 -0.90
CA ALA A 87 3.84 5.57 0.24
C ALA A 87 5.18 6.17 -0.19
N CYS A 88 5.80 5.64 -1.25
CA CYS A 88 7.08 6.12 -1.74
C CYS A 88 6.98 7.34 -2.64
N GLN A 89 5.98 7.40 -3.53
CA GLN A 89 5.91 8.39 -4.60
C GLN A 89 4.94 9.54 -4.31
N LEU A 90 3.97 9.34 -3.41
CA LEU A 90 2.91 10.28 -3.09
C LEU A 90 2.80 10.58 -1.59
N ASN A 91 3.88 10.37 -0.81
CA ASN A 91 3.87 10.65 0.64
C ASN A 91 3.57 12.10 1.00
N HIS A 92 3.75 13.03 0.07
CA HIS A 92 3.37 14.43 0.21
C HIS A 92 1.85 14.67 0.12
N ARG A 93 1.07 13.67 -0.35
CA ARG A 93 -0.38 13.73 -0.50
C ARG A 93 -1.12 12.82 0.48
N PHE A 94 -0.55 11.66 0.80
CA PHE A 94 -1.19 10.65 1.63
C PHE A 94 -0.59 10.62 3.03
N ALA A 95 -1.46 10.65 4.05
CA ALA A 95 -1.05 10.62 5.46
C ALA A 95 -0.67 9.21 5.94
N ALA A 96 -1.32 8.17 5.40
CA ALA A 96 -0.99 6.79 5.70
C ALA A 96 -1.47 5.84 4.60
N THR A 97 -0.85 4.65 4.59
CA THR A 97 -1.25 3.53 3.73
C THR A 97 -1.42 2.25 4.53
N ALA A 98 -2.33 1.38 4.07
CA ALA A 98 -2.55 0.06 4.63
C ALA A 98 -2.42 -1.02 3.56
N SER A 99 -1.51 -1.96 3.78
CA SER A 99 -1.19 -3.08 2.89
C SER A 99 -1.67 -4.39 3.51
N PHE A 100 -2.55 -5.10 2.80
CA PHE A 100 -3.05 -6.42 3.19
C PHE A 100 -2.50 -7.48 2.24
N ALA A 101 -1.71 -8.41 2.77
CA ALA A 101 -1.13 -9.52 2.01
C ALA A 101 -0.42 -9.04 0.73
N GLY A 102 0.41 -8.02 0.87
CA GLY A 102 1.26 -7.48 -0.19
C GLY A 102 2.71 -7.40 0.25
N THR A 103 3.55 -6.85 -0.59
CA THR A 103 4.95 -6.54 -0.29
C THR A 103 5.36 -5.28 -1.04
N MET A 104 6.57 -4.80 -0.81
CA MET A 104 7.06 -3.56 -1.43
C MET A 104 7.77 -3.86 -2.75
N PRO A 105 7.19 -3.49 -3.90
CA PRO A 105 7.76 -3.80 -5.22
C PRO A 105 8.81 -2.78 -5.68
N ILE A 106 8.94 -1.68 -4.96
CA ILE A 106 9.86 -0.59 -5.30
C ILE A 106 11.20 -0.76 -4.59
N SER A 107 12.27 -0.49 -5.30
CA SER A 107 13.61 -0.48 -4.71
C SER A 107 13.71 0.55 -3.58
N PRO A 108 14.30 0.18 -2.41
CA PRO A 108 14.47 1.10 -1.29
C PRO A 108 15.15 2.42 -1.65
N GLU A 109 16.09 2.40 -2.60
CA GLU A 109 16.82 3.58 -3.07
C GLU A 109 15.92 4.56 -3.85
N SER A 110 14.84 4.03 -4.45
CA SER A 110 13.88 4.83 -5.22
C SER A 110 12.74 5.37 -4.36
N CYS A 111 12.67 4.98 -3.09
CA CYS A 111 11.67 5.45 -2.13
C CYS A 111 12.18 6.70 -1.40
N ASP A 112 11.89 7.87 -1.93
CA ASP A 112 12.31 9.15 -1.35
C ASP A 112 11.16 9.80 -0.56
N LEU A 113 11.23 9.71 0.77
CA LEU A 113 10.23 10.31 1.64
C LEU A 113 10.51 11.82 1.79
N THR A 114 9.61 12.62 1.27
CA THR A 114 9.59 14.09 1.42
C THR A 114 8.71 14.54 2.59
N ALA A 115 7.85 13.64 3.09
CA ALA A 115 6.99 13.83 4.26
C ALA A 115 6.89 12.52 5.05
N GLY A 116 6.54 12.61 6.32
CA GLY A 116 6.24 11.43 7.12
C GLY A 116 4.94 10.76 6.65
N ILE A 117 4.93 9.43 6.60
CA ILE A 117 3.76 8.64 6.23
C ILE A 117 3.57 7.45 7.17
N GLY A 118 2.33 7.24 7.63
CA GLY A 118 1.99 6.07 8.41
C GLY A 118 1.90 4.80 7.54
N ILE A 119 2.47 3.70 8.02
CA ILE A 119 2.39 2.40 7.35
C ILE A 119 1.69 1.39 8.24
N MET A 120 0.66 0.75 7.72
CA MET A 120 0.02 -0.42 8.32
C MET A 120 0.23 -1.62 7.42
N HIS A 121 0.73 -2.71 7.95
CA HIS A 121 0.93 -3.95 7.22
C HIS A 121 0.23 -5.12 7.93
N ILE A 122 -0.59 -5.85 7.19
CA ILE A 122 -1.30 -7.03 7.68
C ILE A 122 -0.99 -8.20 6.75
N HIS A 123 -0.49 -9.30 7.30
CA HIS A 123 -0.04 -10.45 6.51
C HIS A 123 -0.21 -11.77 7.24
N GLY A 124 -0.58 -12.79 6.52
CA GLY A 124 -0.62 -14.16 7.04
C GLY A 124 0.78 -14.78 7.06
N LYS A 125 1.28 -15.21 8.23
CA LYS A 125 2.60 -15.86 8.33
C LYS A 125 2.73 -17.17 7.54
N LEU A 126 1.61 -17.77 7.14
CA LEU A 126 1.54 -18.98 6.33
C LEU A 126 1.12 -18.69 4.88
N ASP A 127 1.20 -17.44 4.43
CA ASP A 127 0.95 -17.09 3.04
C ASP A 127 1.93 -17.85 2.13
N TYR A 128 1.38 -18.63 1.21
CA TYR A 128 2.15 -19.47 0.28
C TYR A 128 2.22 -18.84 -1.13
N ILE A 129 1.64 -17.68 -1.33
CA ILE A 129 1.71 -16.91 -2.57
C ILE A 129 2.73 -15.79 -2.43
N ILE A 130 2.54 -14.92 -1.42
CA ILE A 130 3.49 -13.86 -1.07
C ILE A 130 4.08 -14.22 0.29
N TYR A 131 5.27 -14.76 0.27
CA TYR A 131 5.90 -15.33 1.46
C TYR A 131 6.18 -14.30 2.54
N TYR A 132 5.90 -14.68 3.80
CA TYR A 132 6.16 -13.83 4.95
C TYR A 132 7.64 -13.84 5.37
N TYR A 133 8.30 -15.01 5.34
CA TYR A 133 9.64 -15.22 5.89
C TYR A 133 10.73 -15.48 4.85
N GLN A 134 10.49 -15.13 3.60
CA GLN A 134 11.52 -15.22 2.57
C GLN A 134 11.32 -14.14 1.52
N ASP A 135 12.41 -13.76 0.90
CA ASP A 135 12.38 -12.87 -0.26
C ASP A 135 11.55 -13.51 -1.37
N TRP A 136 10.85 -12.68 -2.09
CA TRP A 136 9.95 -13.11 -3.14
C TRP A 136 10.29 -12.45 -4.47
N ASP A 137 10.67 -13.29 -5.44
CA ASP A 137 10.84 -12.86 -6.82
C ASP A 137 9.52 -13.00 -7.54
N TRP A 138 8.92 -11.88 -7.86
CA TRP A 138 7.74 -11.94 -8.67
C TRP A 138 8.13 -12.27 -10.10
N LYS A 139 7.82 -13.53 -10.49
CA LYS A 139 7.86 -14.03 -11.86
C LYS A 139 9.08 -13.50 -12.63
N GLU A 140 10.18 -14.22 -12.56
CA GLU A 140 11.36 -13.91 -13.36
C GLU A 140 10.95 -13.40 -14.77
N GLY A 141 11.06 -12.08 -14.98
CA GLY A 141 10.90 -11.46 -16.29
C GLY A 141 9.47 -11.13 -16.76
N GLU A 142 8.40 -11.37 -15.99
CA GLU A 142 7.03 -11.01 -16.42
C GLU A 142 6.65 -9.57 -16.08
N HIS A 143 7.26 -8.97 -15.05
CA HIS A 143 7.08 -7.56 -14.72
C HIS A 143 8.40 -6.83 -14.81
N GLU A 144 8.58 -6.11 -15.90
CA GLU A 144 9.80 -5.33 -16.14
C GLU A 144 9.98 -4.28 -15.05
N GLY A 145 11.15 -4.30 -14.40
CA GLY A 145 11.50 -3.36 -13.35
C GLY A 145 11.08 -3.76 -11.92
N VAL A 146 10.32 -4.84 -11.73
CA VAL A 146 10.06 -5.40 -10.41
C VAL A 146 11.08 -6.48 -10.12
N GLY A 147 11.92 -6.26 -9.13
CA GLY A 147 12.95 -7.21 -8.69
C GLY A 147 12.52 -8.07 -7.53
N THR A 148 13.51 -8.59 -6.80
CA THR A 148 13.29 -9.31 -5.55
C THR A 148 12.66 -8.39 -4.51
N MET A 149 11.55 -8.82 -3.93
CA MET A 149 10.88 -8.15 -2.83
C MET A 149 11.31 -8.79 -1.50
N SER A 150 11.61 -7.96 -0.52
CA SER A 150 12.06 -8.43 0.79
C SER A 150 10.95 -9.18 1.53
N GLU A 151 11.36 -10.13 2.37
CA GLU A 151 10.48 -10.74 3.37
C GLU A 151 9.81 -9.68 4.26
N VAL A 152 8.63 -9.99 4.78
CA VAL A 152 7.82 -9.01 5.53
C VAL A 152 8.54 -8.45 6.76
N PRO A 153 9.25 -9.23 7.61
CA PRO A 153 10.02 -8.66 8.72
C PRO A 153 11.03 -7.59 8.27
N ALA A 154 11.82 -7.86 7.23
CA ALA A 154 12.79 -6.90 6.70
C ALA A 154 12.13 -5.65 6.11
N LEU A 155 10.96 -5.82 5.48
CA LEU A 155 10.15 -4.70 5.00
C LEU A 155 9.67 -3.79 6.15
N ILE A 156 9.22 -4.35 7.25
CA ILE A 156 8.76 -3.58 8.41
C ILE A 156 9.94 -2.86 9.08
N ASP A 157 11.07 -3.54 9.24
CA ASP A 157 12.30 -2.92 9.77
C ASP A 157 12.76 -1.75 8.88
N TYR A 158 12.72 -1.92 7.55
CA TYR A 158 13.03 -0.85 6.61
C TYR A 158 12.17 0.41 6.85
N TRP A 159 10.85 0.25 6.98
CA TRP A 159 9.95 1.38 7.21
C TRP A 159 10.13 2.02 8.58
N ALA A 160 10.39 1.22 9.62
CA ALA A 160 10.69 1.74 10.96
C ALA A 160 11.98 2.57 10.97
N ASP A 161 13.02 2.09 10.30
CA ASP A 161 14.30 2.81 10.15
C ASP A 161 14.14 4.06 9.29
N LYS A 162 13.47 3.95 8.16
CA LYS A 162 13.19 5.06 7.23
C LYS A 162 12.45 6.20 7.90
N SER A 163 11.51 5.86 8.79
CA SER A 163 10.71 6.81 9.57
C SER A 163 11.39 7.19 10.91
N ALA A 164 12.62 6.75 11.14
CA ALA A 164 13.39 7.02 12.35
C ALA A 164 12.60 6.78 13.64
N CYS A 165 11.82 5.69 13.68
CA CYS A 165 11.02 5.31 14.85
C CYS A 165 11.91 4.97 16.06
N GLN A 166 11.55 5.43 17.25
CA GLN A 166 12.38 5.30 18.46
C GLN A 166 11.83 4.28 19.45
N ALA A 167 10.58 3.88 19.31
CA ALA A 167 9.94 2.93 20.20
C ALA A 167 9.30 1.78 19.42
N THR A 168 9.35 0.58 19.99
CA THR A 168 8.71 -0.61 19.46
C THR A 168 7.96 -1.32 20.58
N VAL A 169 6.69 -1.62 20.33
CA VAL A 169 5.85 -2.44 21.22
C VAL A 169 5.41 -3.68 20.44
N SER A 170 5.57 -4.84 21.03
CA SER A 170 5.12 -6.11 20.46
C SER A 170 4.14 -6.79 21.42
N GLU A 171 2.98 -7.15 20.91
CA GLU A 171 1.96 -7.92 21.63
C GLU A 171 1.66 -9.20 20.85
N ASN A 172 1.83 -10.33 21.50
CA ASN A 172 1.65 -11.64 20.90
C ASN A 172 0.50 -12.40 21.58
N THR A 173 -0.40 -12.93 20.73
CA THR A 173 -1.38 -13.94 21.14
C THR A 173 -1.02 -15.29 20.51
N LEU A 174 -1.85 -16.33 20.71
CA LEU A 174 -1.64 -17.64 20.07
C LEU A 174 -1.79 -17.60 18.54
N THR A 175 -2.52 -16.64 18.03
CA THR A 175 -2.88 -16.56 16.58
C THR A 175 -2.42 -15.28 15.91
N GLU A 176 -2.06 -14.26 16.68
CA GLU A 176 -1.77 -12.93 16.15
C GLU A 176 -0.51 -12.35 16.81
N GLU A 177 0.25 -11.62 16.05
CA GLU A 177 1.35 -10.78 16.49
C GLU A 177 1.08 -9.35 16.03
N HIS A 178 1.12 -8.41 16.98
CA HIS A 178 1.00 -6.99 16.71
C HIS A 178 2.32 -6.31 17.07
N ILE A 179 2.94 -5.69 16.09
CA ILE A 179 4.16 -4.90 16.28
C ILE A 179 3.83 -3.46 15.92
N VAL A 180 4.08 -2.54 16.83
CA VAL A 180 3.90 -1.12 16.63
C VAL A 180 5.23 -0.41 16.80
N HIS A 181 5.71 0.22 15.74
CA HIS A 181 6.80 1.17 15.76
C HIS A 181 6.21 2.57 15.93
N SER A 182 6.70 3.33 16.86
CA SER A 182 6.16 4.65 17.21
C SER A 182 7.26 5.65 17.51
N GLU A 183 6.87 6.89 17.84
CA GLU A 183 7.79 8.01 18.00
C GLU A 183 8.66 8.22 16.76
N CYS A 184 8.03 8.09 15.57
CA CYS A 184 8.66 8.25 14.27
C CYS A 184 8.75 9.74 13.89
N LYS A 185 9.63 10.10 12.93
CA LYS A 185 9.85 11.47 12.46
C LYS A 185 9.39 11.65 11.02
#